data_68fcce8e0906713ba5de1edd7fb9ce55
#
_entry.id   68fcce8e0906713ba5de1edd7fb9ce55
#
_cell.length_a   1.000
_cell.length_b   1.000
_cell.length_c   1.000
_cell.angle_alpha   90.00
_cell.angle_beta   90.00
_cell.angle_gamma   90.00
#
_symmetry.space_group_name_H-M   'P 1'
#
loop_
_entity.id
_entity.type
_entity.pdbx_description
1 polymer ?
#
loop_
_entity_poly.entity_id
_entity_poly.type
_entity_poly.pdbx_seq_one_letter_code
_entity_poly.pdbx_strand_id
1 'polypeptide(L)'
;MKPGAISCVALLAAAQIAAAPAANAATMDRAAFGTSAAVDNAGRVWVAYAQPAGSAGQVVVQRSDDNGATWQAPVRVNSVAEPVAAEGENRPKLAIGTAGEIYVTWTSPTSAQFTGDIRFARSLDGGKTWSAPTVVHRDRQLITHRFESLLVDPKGRLWVAWVDKRDLKVAEEAGRAYRGAAIYYAHSDDRGATWSGDTKLADSSCECCRIALAADGQGRVAALWRHVFEPNERDHAFAFLGAPQAAVERATVDRWRVDACPHHGPSLAFGPDGTRHAVWFNQVDGQGRAFYGQLAQRGPSNVRTLPAGATHADLAVAGRNVAVAWKRFDGNVTRIESLISNDAGRSFAPGPALQTAGDSDQPRLVTAAQRILLVWRNADGIAVRDVAATPALDTQVKPFGRDTLAAIERQHASTPFWLVLWDLECPYCMKSLSHLAAAQRTDPKLKVVTVSTDPMQSADEIAARLAQLGVRSEAYAFGDAPREALQYAIDATWLGEKPRAYRYGADGKREAISGVIQLPTSAAPAER
;
A
#
# COMPACT_ATOMS: atom_id res chain seq x y z
N MET A 1 79.97 -21.56 50.90
CA MET A 1 79.19 -21.94 49.74
C MET A 1 77.73 -21.48 49.98
N LYS A 2 77.31 -20.40 49.37
CA LYS A 2 75.94 -19.83 49.49
C LYS A 2 75.24 -20.05 48.14
N PRO A 3 73.98 -20.50 48.13
CA PRO A 3 73.17 -20.52 46.90
C PRO A 3 72.47 -19.19 46.74
N GLY A 4 72.51 -18.70 45.49
CA GLY A 4 71.89 -17.44 45.10
C GLY A 4 70.36 -17.54 44.95
N ALA A 5 69.69 -16.45 45.32
CA ALA A 5 68.25 -16.28 45.15
C ALA A 5 67.95 -15.77 43.71
N ILE A 6 67.06 -16.47 43.02
CA ILE A 6 66.50 -16.03 41.73
C ILE A 6 65.20 -15.30 42.05
N SER A 7 65.19 -13.95 41.78
CA SER A 7 63.98 -13.12 41.82
C SER A 7 63.18 -13.31 40.54
N CYS A 8 61.97 -13.89 40.62
CA CYS A 8 60.98 -13.82 39.57
C CYS A 8 60.23 -12.49 39.62
N VAL A 9 60.44 -11.64 38.60
CA VAL A 9 59.62 -10.45 38.37
C VAL A 9 58.36 -10.90 37.59
N ALA A 10 57.22 -10.85 38.23
CA ALA A 10 55.92 -11.06 37.60
C ALA A 10 55.51 -9.76 36.88
N LEU A 11 55.51 -9.76 35.56
CA LEU A 11 54.85 -8.72 34.76
C LEU A 11 53.33 -8.91 34.80
N LEU A 12 52.66 -8.01 35.49
CA LEU A 12 51.21 -7.83 35.38
C LEU A 12 50.92 -7.05 34.08
N ALA A 13 50.43 -7.76 33.06
CA ALA A 13 49.87 -7.12 31.89
C ALA A 13 48.44 -6.64 32.22
N ALA A 14 48.26 -5.35 32.40
CA ALA A 14 46.93 -4.72 32.48
C ALA A 14 46.28 -4.75 31.10
N ALA A 15 45.30 -5.64 30.92
CA ALA A 15 44.43 -5.60 29.73
C ALA A 15 43.48 -4.39 29.86
N GLN A 16 43.77 -3.35 29.08
CA GLN A 16 42.80 -2.27 28.85
C GLN A 16 41.65 -2.82 28.02
N ILE A 17 40.54 -3.03 28.65
CA ILE A 17 39.27 -3.25 27.95
C ILE A 17 38.87 -1.93 27.34
N ALA A 18 39.16 -1.74 26.05
CA ALA A 18 38.62 -0.64 25.28
C ALA A 18 37.08 -0.82 25.22
N ALA A 19 36.38 0.06 25.91
CA ALA A 19 34.94 0.18 25.76
C ALA A 19 34.63 0.53 24.29
N ALA A 20 33.94 -0.37 23.58
CA ALA A 20 33.44 -0.08 22.26
C ALA A 20 32.53 1.15 22.35
N PRO A 21 32.65 2.13 21.45
CA PRO A 21 31.75 3.27 21.44
C PRO A 21 30.32 2.77 21.17
N ALA A 22 29.41 3.22 22.00
CA ALA A 22 27.97 2.96 21.84
C ALA A 22 27.52 3.41 20.44
N ALA A 23 27.28 2.44 19.56
CA ALA A 23 26.66 2.63 18.25
C ALA A 23 25.18 2.93 18.44
N ASN A 24 24.81 4.11 18.91
CA ASN A 24 23.41 4.48 19.12
C ASN A 24 23.10 5.96 18.91
N ALA A 25 23.77 6.64 18.00
CA ALA A 25 23.42 8.01 17.67
C ALA A 25 23.12 8.28 16.18
N ALA A 26 23.16 7.26 15.32
CA ALA A 26 23.04 7.45 13.86
C ALA A 26 21.70 6.99 13.24
N THR A 27 20.69 6.62 14.04
CA THR A 27 19.42 6.10 13.52
C THR A 27 18.22 7.05 13.67
N MET A 28 18.42 8.29 14.12
CA MET A 28 17.30 9.21 14.39
C MET A 28 16.99 10.21 13.27
N ASP A 29 17.67 10.16 12.14
CA ASP A 29 17.46 11.13 11.03
C ASP A 29 16.70 10.53 9.83
N ARG A 30 16.24 9.28 9.90
CA ARG A 30 15.31 8.76 8.91
C ARG A 30 13.93 9.29 9.22
N ALA A 31 13.37 10.07 8.30
CA ALA A 31 11.96 10.47 8.37
C ALA A 31 11.10 9.25 8.67
N ALA A 32 10.42 9.27 9.82
CA ALA A 32 9.54 8.18 10.21
C ALA A 32 8.34 8.16 9.26
N PHE A 33 8.36 7.25 8.29
CA PHE A 33 7.26 7.05 7.36
C PHE A 33 6.23 6.12 7.96
N GLY A 34 5.31 6.65 8.74
CA GLY A 34 4.18 5.93 9.31
C GLY A 34 2.92 6.78 9.14
N THR A 35 2.35 6.79 7.94
CA THR A 35 1.22 7.66 7.58
C THR A 35 -0.09 6.88 7.57
N SER A 36 -1.13 7.43 8.16
CA SER A 36 -2.52 7.03 7.97
C SER A 36 -3.25 8.09 7.16
N ALA A 37 -4.30 7.68 6.45
CA ALA A 37 -5.11 8.57 5.64
C ALA A 37 -6.59 8.30 5.87
N ALA A 38 -7.42 9.32 5.67
CA ALA A 38 -8.88 9.23 5.64
C ALA A 38 -9.44 10.32 4.71
N VAL A 39 -10.70 10.17 4.30
CA VAL A 39 -11.43 11.19 3.55
C VAL A 39 -12.68 11.58 4.33
N ASP A 40 -12.93 12.86 4.44
CA ASP A 40 -14.13 13.35 5.11
C ASP A 40 -15.35 13.45 4.18
N ASN A 41 -16.50 13.78 4.74
CA ASN A 41 -17.76 13.87 3.99
C ASN A 41 -17.78 14.97 2.91
N ALA A 42 -16.84 15.92 2.97
CA ALA A 42 -16.66 16.94 1.94
C ALA A 42 -15.69 16.50 0.83
N GLY A 43 -15.15 15.27 0.91
CA GLY A 43 -14.20 14.72 -0.05
C GLY A 43 -12.76 15.19 0.17
N ARG A 44 -12.45 15.85 1.29
CA ARG A 44 -11.12 16.34 1.61
C ARG A 44 -10.25 15.18 2.14
N VAL A 45 -9.01 15.12 1.66
CA VAL A 45 -8.06 14.09 2.08
C VAL A 45 -7.31 14.56 3.33
N TRP A 46 -7.33 13.74 4.35
CA TRP A 46 -6.60 13.95 5.60
C TRP A 46 -5.53 12.89 5.76
N VAL A 47 -4.37 13.28 6.28
CA VAL A 47 -3.28 12.38 6.67
C VAL A 47 -2.84 12.67 8.09
N ALA A 48 -2.44 11.61 8.81
CA ALA A 48 -1.79 11.73 10.12
C ALA A 48 -0.46 10.97 10.09
N TYR A 49 0.59 11.55 10.68
CA TYR A 49 1.91 10.94 10.77
C TYR A 49 2.71 11.50 11.94
N ALA A 50 3.77 10.81 12.31
CA ALA A 50 4.73 11.31 13.29
C ALA A 50 5.75 12.24 12.62
N GLN A 51 6.10 13.32 13.31
CA GLN A 51 7.15 14.26 12.94
C GLN A 51 8.17 14.35 14.07
N PRO A 52 9.49 14.28 13.79
CA PRO A 52 10.51 14.48 14.81
C PRO A 52 10.39 15.85 15.51
N ALA A 53 10.60 15.87 16.81
CA ALA A 53 10.63 17.09 17.63
C ALA A 53 11.73 16.97 18.70
N GLY A 54 12.98 17.17 18.32
CA GLY A 54 14.15 16.87 19.15
C GLY A 54 14.28 15.38 19.45
N SER A 55 14.41 15.00 20.72
CA SER A 55 14.44 13.60 21.18
C SER A 55 13.05 12.96 21.32
N ALA A 56 11.99 13.73 21.07
CA ALA A 56 10.59 13.30 21.14
C ALA A 56 9.95 13.32 19.75
N GLY A 57 8.64 13.05 19.66
CA GLY A 57 7.86 13.11 18.45
C GLY A 57 6.62 13.98 18.62
N GLN A 58 6.10 14.45 17.50
CA GLN A 58 4.80 15.09 17.40
C GLN A 58 3.95 14.31 16.42
N VAL A 59 2.71 14.06 16.78
CA VAL A 59 1.70 13.60 15.83
C VAL A 59 1.12 14.83 15.17
N VAL A 60 1.12 14.86 13.85
CA VAL A 60 0.56 15.94 13.05
C VAL A 60 -0.50 15.42 12.10
N VAL A 61 -1.44 16.26 11.76
CA VAL A 61 -2.40 16.06 10.67
C VAL A 61 -2.22 17.12 9.60
N GLN A 62 -2.42 16.73 8.36
CA GLN A 62 -2.50 17.66 7.22
C GLN A 62 -3.76 17.36 6.41
N ARG A 63 -4.26 18.38 5.74
CA ARG A 63 -5.45 18.30 4.89
C ARG A 63 -5.14 18.82 3.50
N SER A 64 -5.70 18.14 2.51
CA SER A 64 -5.79 18.60 1.13
C SER A 64 -7.25 18.72 0.73
N ASP A 65 -7.61 19.84 0.10
CA ASP A 65 -8.96 20.14 -0.39
C ASP A 65 -9.09 19.81 -1.92
N ASP A 66 -7.98 19.43 -2.57
CA ASP A 66 -7.83 19.27 -4.02
C ASP A 66 -7.21 17.91 -4.41
N ASN A 67 -7.53 16.85 -3.66
CA ASN A 67 -7.03 15.48 -3.88
C ASN A 67 -5.49 15.38 -3.89
N GLY A 68 -4.83 16.12 -3.01
CA GLY A 68 -3.38 16.04 -2.82
C GLY A 68 -2.56 16.90 -3.78
N ALA A 69 -3.17 17.77 -4.59
CA ALA A 69 -2.43 18.72 -5.42
C ALA A 69 -1.74 19.77 -4.55
N THR A 70 -2.42 20.25 -3.50
CA THR A 70 -1.85 21.10 -2.46
C THR A 70 -2.19 20.60 -1.06
N TRP A 71 -1.33 20.89 -0.09
CA TRP A 71 -1.49 20.51 1.31
C TRP A 71 -1.44 21.72 2.21
N GLN A 72 -2.38 21.81 3.15
CA GLN A 72 -2.33 22.82 4.19
C GLN A 72 -1.16 22.57 5.14
N ALA A 73 -0.76 23.59 5.91
CA ALA A 73 0.28 23.44 6.91
C ALA A 73 -0.09 22.33 7.92
N PRO A 74 0.88 21.51 8.37
CA PRO A 74 0.61 20.48 9.37
C PRO A 74 0.17 21.10 10.70
N VAL A 75 -0.88 20.51 11.29
CA VAL A 75 -1.41 20.90 12.61
C VAL A 75 -1.00 19.83 13.62
N ARG A 76 -0.42 20.27 14.73
CA ARG A 76 -0.01 19.38 15.82
C ARG A 76 -1.22 18.85 16.59
N VAL A 77 -1.24 17.54 16.84
CA VAL A 77 -2.30 16.83 17.56
C VAL A 77 -1.98 16.76 19.08
N ASN A 78 -0.79 16.30 19.45
CA ASN A 78 -0.38 16.18 20.85
C ASN A 78 0.13 17.53 21.38
N SER A 79 -0.48 18.03 22.45
CA SER A 79 -0.13 19.33 23.05
C SER A 79 1.31 19.38 23.59
N VAL A 80 1.84 18.24 24.02
CA VAL A 80 3.21 18.07 24.52
C VAL A 80 3.90 17.03 23.65
N ALA A 81 5.15 17.29 23.26
CA ALA A 81 5.96 16.32 22.54
C ALA A 81 6.25 15.12 23.44
N GLU A 82 6.04 13.90 22.92
CA GLU A 82 6.25 12.64 23.60
C GLU A 82 6.80 11.60 22.61
N PRO A 83 7.40 10.49 23.06
CA PRO A 83 7.77 9.42 22.14
C PRO A 83 6.56 8.95 21.32
N VAL A 84 6.71 8.82 20.00
CA VAL A 84 5.67 8.36 19.09
C VAL A 84 6.23 7.21 18.25
N ALA A 85 5.60 6.05 18.30
CA ALA A 85 5.94 4.95 17.43
C ALA A 85 5.50 5.27 15.98
N ALA A 86 6.42 5.09 15.05
CA ALA A 86 6.17 5.35 13.63
C ALA A 86 6.90 4.35 12.73
N GLU A 87 7.24 3.20 13.29
CA GLU A 87 7.87 2.11 12.56
C GLU A 87 6.83 1.24 11.83
N GLY A 88 6.76 1.36 10.52
CA GLY A 88 6.02 0.45 9.65
C GLY A 88 4.53 0.31 9.99
N GLU A 89 4.16 -0.78 10.62
CA GLU A 89 2.78 -1.11 10.98
C GLU A 89 2.30 -0.43 12.27
N ASN A 90 3.24 -0.09 13.17
CA ASN A 90 2.96 0.63 14.42
C ASN A 90 3.11 2.14 14.17
N ARG A 91 2.02 2.77 13.76
CA ARG A 91 1.96 4.17 13.30
C ARG A 91 0.73 4.88 13.82
N PRO A 92 0.69 6.21 13.89
CA PRO A 92 -0.54 6.94 14.19
C PRO A 92 -1.69 6.50 13.30
N LYS A 93 -2.90 6.39 13.84
CA LYS A 93 -4.12 6.08 13.11
C LYS A 93 -5.02 7.30 13.08
N LEU A 94 -5.73 7.46 11.96
CA LEU A 94 -6.65 8.57 11.71
C LEU A 94 -8.01 8.02 11.32
N ALA A 95 -9.07 8.56 11.92
CA ALA A 95 -10.45 8.31 11.53
C ALA A 95 -11.26 9.60 11.55
N ILE A 96 -12.24 9.68 10.67
CA ILE A 96 -13.17 10.81 10.59
C ILE A 96 -14.53 10.36 11.10
N GLY A 97 -15.12 11.15 11.98
CA GLY A 97 -16.44 10.93 12.52
C GLY A 97 -17.56 11.30 11.55
N THR A 98 -18.78 10.84 11.85
CA THR A 98 -19.96 11.04 10.98
C THR A 98 -20.38 12.50 10.85
N ALA A 99 -20.05 13.37 11.83
CA ALA A 99 -20.29 14.81 11.80
C ALA A 99 -19.02 15.63 11.47
N GLY A 100 -17.92 14.97 11.02
CA GLY A 100 -16.68 15.63 10.64
C GLY A 100 -15.68 15.81 11.77
N GLU A 101 -15.88 15.13 12.89
CA GLU A 101 -14.89 15.04 13.97
C GLU A 101 -13.65 14.31 13.46
N ILE A 102 -12.48 14.64 14.01
CA ILE A 102 -11.23 14.00 13.66
C ILE A 102 -10.66 13.31 14.88
N TYR A 103 -10.32 12.04 14.72
CA TYR A 103 -9.82 11.18 15.79
C TYR A 103 -8.45 10.62 15.41
N VAL A 104 -7.51 10.69 16.35
CA VAL A 104 -6.16 10.17 16.15
C VAL A 104 -5.75 9.34 17.35
N THR A 105 -5.22 8.14 17.08
CA THR A 105 -4.52 7.32 18.07
C THR A 105 -3.06 7.13 17.68
N TRP A 106 -2.21 6.87 18.65
CA TRP A 106 -0.82 6.48 18.46
C TRP A 106 -0.32 5.68 19.64
N THR A 107 0.65 4.82 19.38
CA THR A 107 1.43 4.21 20.46
C THR A 107 2.50 5.20 20.93
N SER A 108 2.51 5.53 22.23
CA SER A 108 3.62 6.23 22.88
C SER A 108 4.50 5.20 23.60
N PRO A 109 5.73 4.91 23.11
CA PRO A 109 6.66 4.01 23.77
C PRO A 109 6.97 4.47 25.20
N THR A 110 7.02 3.52 26.14
CA THR A 110 7.36 3.77 27.54
C THR A 110 8.80 3.36 27.83
N SER A 111 9.23 3.37 29.09
CA SER A 111 10.64 3.23 29.48
C SER A 111 11.26 1.85 29.21
N ALA A 112 10.46 0.78 29.11
CA ALA A 112 10.96 -0.55 28.81
C ALA A 112 10.81 -0.87 27.30
N GLN A 113 11.70 -1.72 26.79
CA GLN A 113 11.70 -2.11 25.39
C GLN A 113 10.40 -2.83 25.01
N PHE A 114 9.84 -2.49 23.84
CA PHE A 114 8.58 -3.02 23.31
C PHE A 114 7.34 -2.77 24.18
N THR A 115 7.41 -1.86 25.14
CA THR A 115 6.25 -1.40 25.90
C THR A 115 5.71 -0.08 25.37
N GLY A 116 4.46 0.25 25.67
CA GLY A 116 3.85 1.49 25.23
C GLY A 116 2.42 1.67 25.72
N ASP A 117 1.94 2.90 25.65
CA ASP A 117 0.57 3.28 25.91
C ASP A 117 -0.12 3.73 24.62
N ILE A 118 -1.38 3.34 24.44
CA ILE A 118 -2.19 3.82 23.33
C ILE A 118 -2.80 5.16 23.71
N ARG A 119 -2.31 6.20 23.05
CA ARG A 119 -2.76 7.57 23.21
C ARG A 119 -3.89 7.87 22.23
N PHE A 120 -4.75 8.80 22.62
CA PHE A 120 -5.88 9.28 21.83
C PHE A 120 -6.04 10.79 21.99
N ALA A 121 -6.31 11.48 20.89
CA ALA A 121 -6.77 12.85 20.88
C ALA A 121 -7.85 13.04 19.80
N ARG A 122 -8.70 14.07 20.00
CA ARG A 122 -9.79 14.38 19.08
C ARG A 122 -9.86 15.87 18.80
N SER A 123 -10.36 16.19 17.61
CA SER A 123 -10.82 17.52 17.24
C SER A 123 -12.31 17.46 16.89
N LEU A 124 -13.10 18.38 17.43
CA LEU A 124 -14.53 18.51 17.17
C LEU A 124 -14.87 19.71 16.28
N ASP A 125 -13.86 20.43 15.78
CA ASP A 125 -13.98 21.69 15.04
C ASP A 125 -13.24 21.66 13.69
N GLY A 126 -13.07 20.45 13.12
CA GLY A 126 -12.43 20.26 11.83
C GLY A 126 -10.90 20.44 11.86
N GLY A 127 -10.25 20.00 12.92
CA GLY A 127 -8.79 19.98 13.07
C GLY A 127 -8.17 21.28 13.56
N LYS A 128 -8.98 22.28 13.96
CA LYS A 128 -8.48 23.59 14.43
C LYS A 128 -7.93 23.49 15.85
N THR A 129 -8.67 22.81 16.75
CA THR A 129 -8.24 22.57 18.13
C THR A 129 -8.29 21.09 18.47
N TRP A 130 -7.46 20.65 19.41
CA TRP A 130 -7.30 19.26 19.82
C TRP A 130 -7.45 19.12 21.33
N SER A 131 -8.08 18.03 21.76
CA SER A 131 -8.11 17.66 23.17
C SER A 131 -6.69 17.33 23.67
N ALA A 132 -6.48 17.44 24.98
CA ALA A 132 -5.30 16.84 25.60
C ALA A 132 -5.30 15.32 25.33
N PRO A 133 -4.11 14.71 25.05
CA PRO A 133 -4.00 13.26 24.86
C PRO A 133 -4.43 12.49 26.10
N THR A 134 -5.22 11.45 25.89
CA THR A 134 -5.63 10.49 26.94
C THR A 134 -5.15 9.09 26.59
N VAL A 135 -5.11 8.18 27.57
CA VAL A 135 -4.79 6.75 27.34
C VAL A 135 -6.10 5.99 27.17
N VAL A 136 -6.21 5.18 26.11
CA VAL A 136 -7.42 4.42 25.77
C VAL A 136 -7.66 3.26 26.74
N HIS A 137 -6.65 2.40 26.94
CA HIS A 137 -6.77 1.20 27.78
C HIS A 137 -6.77 1.52 29.28
N ARG A 138 -7.39 0.65 30.06
CA ARG A 138 -7.42 0.79 31.53
C ARG A 138 -6.22 0.16 32.22
N ASP A 139 -5.63 -0.88 31.65
CA ASP A 139 -4.39 -1.48 32.17
C ASP A 139 -3.27 -0.43 32.13
N ARG A 140 -2.48 -0.35 33.21
CA ARG A 140 -1.37 0.61 33.38
C ARG A 140 -0.05 -0.08 33.70
N GLN A 141 0.02 -1.39 33.49
CA GLN A 141 1.27 -2.12 33.64
C GLN A 141 2.27 -1.71 32.58
N LEU A 142 3.55 -1.75 32.89
CA LEU A 142 4.63 -1.51 31.94
C LEU A 142 4.82 -2.73 31.03
N ILE A 143 3.92 -2.89 30.07
CA ILE A 143 3.85 -4.00 29.11
C ILE A 143 3.58 -3.48 27.70
N THR A 144 3.40 -4.38 26.76
CA THR A 144 2.98 -4.06 25.41
C THR A 144 1.49 -3.70 25.37
N HIS A 145 1.17 -2.45 25.01
CA HIS A 145 -0.09 -2.01 24.44
C HIS A 145 0.28 -1.26 23.16
N ARG A 146 0.31 -1.99 22.01
CA ARG A 146 0.88 -1.49 20.75
C ARG A 146 0.08 -1.98 19.55
N PHE A 147 0.44 -1.50 18.35
CA PHE A 147 -0.18 -1.87 17.10
C PHE A 147 -1.68 -1.65 17.07
N GLU A 148 -2.11 -0.53 17.65
CA GLU A 148 -3.52 -0.17 17.69
C GLU A 148 -4.11 0.04 16.31
N SER A 149 -5.41 -0.18 16.20
CA SER A 149 -6.25 0.17 15.05
C SER A 149 -7.45 0.96 15.54
N LEU A 150 -7.83 1.97 14.77
CA LEU A 150 -8.93 2.88 15.06
C LEU A 150 -9.97 2.82 13.94
N LEU A 151 -11.23 2.72 14.31
CA LEU A 151 -12.38 2.75 13.40
C LEU A 151 -13.51 3.58 14.00
N VAL A 152 -14.22 4.35 13.18
CA VAL A 152 -15.55 4.90 13.48
C VAL A 152 -16.57 4.07 12.72
N ASP A 153 -17.53 3.47 13.42
CA ASP A 153 -18.59 2.73 12.78
C ASP A 153 -19.67 3.68 12.18
N PRO A 154 -20.59 3.18 11.34
CA PRO A 154 -21.63 4.01 10.73
C PRO A 154 -22.58 4.70 11.74
N LYS A 155 -22.60 4.27 12.99
CA LYS A 155 -23.39 4.88 14.07
C LYS A 155 -22.61 5.96 14.83
N GLY A 156 -21.34 6.18 14.48
CA GLY A 156 -20.45 7.16 15.11
C GLY A 156 -19.74 6.65 16.37
N ARG A 157 -19.85 5.35 16.71
CA ARG A 157 -19.09 4.75 17.80
C ARG A 157 -17.64 4.55 17.38
N LEU A 158 -16.72 4.95 18.25
CA LEU A 158 -15.30 4.70 18.12
C LEU A 158 -14.95 3.29 18.59
N TRP A 159 -14.08 2.63 17.86
CA TRP A 159 -13.51 1.34 18.21
C TRP A 159 -11.99 1.41 18.12
N VAL A 160 -11.31 0.96 19.17
CA VAL A 160 -9.85 0.80 19.19
C VAL A 160 -9.54 -0.63 19.60
N ALA A 161 -8.76 -1.34 18.80
CA ALA A 161 -8.25 -2.67 19.13
C ALA A 161 -6.71 -2.64 19.13
N TRP A 162 -6.07 -3.43 19.99
CA TRP A 162 -4.62 -3.43 20.16
C TRP A 162 -4.05 -4.79 20.56
N VAL A 163 -2.75 -4.94 20.35
CA VAL A 163 -1.96 -6.07 20.86
C VAL A 163 -1.57 -5.80 22.31
N ASP A 164 -1.81 -6.76 23.18
CA ASP A 164 -1.69 -6.65 24.64
C ASP A 164 -0.98 -7.86 25.23
N LYS A 165 -0.02 -7.64 26.12
CA LYS A 165 0.76 -8.71 26.76
C LYS A 165 0.42 -8.94 28.25
N ARG A 166 -0.70 -8.42 28.76
CA ARG A 166 -1.11 -8.65 30.16
C ARG A 166 -1.31 -10.13 30.47
N ASP A 167 -1.94 -10.88 29.57
CA ASP A 167 -2.17 -12.31 29.77
C ASP A 167 -0.88 -13.14 29.67
N LEU A 168 0.05 -12.77 28.79
CA LEU A 168 1.40 -13.36 28.75
C LEU A 168 2.10 -13.17 30.10
N LYS A 169 2.10 -11.94 30.62
CA LYS A 169 2.73 -11.63 31.91
C LYS A 169 2.12 -12.45 33.07
N VAL A 170 0.79 -12.53 33.15
CA VAL A 170 0.09 -13.35 34.16
C VAL A 170 0.43 -14.83 33.99
N ALA A 171 0.56 -15.33 32.78
CA ALA A 171 0.95 -16.71 32.52
C ALA A 171 2.40 -16.99 32.94
N GLU A 172 3.33 -16.10 32.63
CA GLU A 172 4.75 -16.19 33.05
C GLU A 172 4.89 -16.19 34.57
N GLU A 173 4.21 -15.29 35.28
CA GLU A 173 4.20 -15.23 36.74
C GLU A 173 3.62 -16.50 37.38
N ALA A 174 2.68 -17.15 36.69
CA ALA A 174 2.08 -18.42 37.12
C ALA A 174 2.83 -19.67 36.64
N GLY A 175 3.98 -19.52 35.95
CA GLY A 175 4.75 -20.62 35.37
C GLY A 175 4.00 -21.40 34.27
N ARG A 176 3.03 -20.78 33.59
CA ARG A 176 2.22 -21.40 32.54
C ARG A 176 2.71 -20.98 31.15
N ALA A 177 2.66 -21.91 30.22
CA ALA A 177 2.94 -21.57 28.81
C ALA A 177 1.85 -20.63 28.24
N TYR A 178 2.29 -19.59 27.52
CA TYR A 178 1.44 -18.71 26.77
C TYR A 178 2.14 -18.37 25.44
N ARG A 179 1.40 -18.28 24.35
CA ARG A 179 2.00 -18.05 23.02
C ARG A 179 1.52 -16.73 22.44
N GLY A 180 2.48 -15.87 22.04
CA GLY A 180 2.18 -14.57 21.44
C GLY A 180 1.62 -13.57 22.45
N ALA A 181 0.65 -12.80 22.01
CA ALA A 181 -0.05 -11.79 22.79
C ALA A 181 -1.58 -11.98 22.70
N ALA A 182 -2.34 -11.25 23.50
CA ALA A 182 -3.79 -11.16 23.33
C ALA A 182 -4.16 -9.99 22.42
N ILE A 183 -5.35 -10.01 21.83
CA ILE A 183 -6.02 -8.85 21.25
C ILE A 183 -7.07 -8.37 22.25
N TYR A 184 -6.96 -7.09 22.59
CA TYR A 184 -7.96 -6.37 23.37
C TYR A 184 -8.57 -5.25 22.54
N TYR A 185 -9.77 -4.80 22.94
CA TYR A 185 -10.42 -3.63 22.35
C TYR A 185 -11.20 -2.84 23.39
N ALA A 186 -11.45 -1.58 23.08
CA ALA A 186 -12.40 -0.70 23.78
C ALA A 186 -13.22 0.09 22.76
N HIS A 187 -14.35 0.64 23.21
CA HIS A 187 -15.18 1.53 22.39
C HIS A 187 -15.57 2.78 23.16
N SER A 188 -15.99 3.81 22.40
CA SER A 188 -16.55 5.06 22.95
C SER A 188 -17.81 5.44 22.20
N ASP A 189 -18.86 5.78 22.97
CA ASP A 189 -20.15 6.25 22.47
C ASP A 189 -20.30 7.79 22.53
N ASP A 190 -19.33 8.47 23.12
CA ASP A 190 -19.35 9.91 23.41
C ASP A 190 -18.21 10.67 22.68
N ARG A 191 -17.89 10.21 21.47
CA ARG A 191 -16.85 10.82 20.62
C ARG A 191 -15.48 10.83 21.29
N GLY A 192 -15.14 9.79 22.05
CA GLY A 192 -13.85 9.64 22.73
C GLY A 192 -13.70 10.47 24.00
N ALA A 193 -14.79 10.95 24.62
CA ALA A 193 -14.70 11.58 25.93
C ALA A 193 -14.42 10.54 27.03
N THR A 194 -15.05 9.37 26.92
CA THR A 194 -14.81 8.22 27.78
C THR A 194 -14.69 6.93 26.97
N TRP A 195 -14.04 5.93 27.54
CA TRP A 195 -13.84 4.61 26.94
C TRP A 195 -14.48 3.52 27.80
N SER A 196 -15.00 2.49 27.14
CA SER A 196 -15.44 1.26 27.79
C SER A 196 -14.30 0.59 28.58
N GLY A 197 -14.59 -0.47 29.33
CA GLY A 197 -13.55 -1.36 29.85
C GLY A 197 -12.83 -2.09 28.72
N ASP A 198 -11.58 -2.50 28.99
CA ASP A 198 -10.81 -3.34 28.09
C ASP A 198 -11.49 -4.71 27.95
N THR A 199 -11.85 -5.09 26.74
CA THR A 199 -12.48 -6.37 26.44
C THR A 199 -11.51 -7.24 25.64
N LYS A 200 -11.23 -8.45 26.11
CA LYS A 200 -10.40 -9.40 25.38
C LYS A 200 -11.18 -9.99 24.20
N LEU A 201 -10.60 -9.92 23.01
CA LEU A 201 -11.12 -10.54 21.80
C LEU A 201 -10.58 -11.96 21.62
N ALA A 202 -9.27 -12.14 21.77
CA ALA A 202 -8.61 -13.42 21.54
C ALA A 202 -7.24 -13.49 22.25
N ASP A 203 -6.81 -14.70 22.57
CA ASP A 203 -5.42 -15.03 22.92
C ASP A 203 -4.60 -15.35 21.66
N SER A 204 -3.32 -15.65 21.81
CA SER A 204 -2.44 -16.23 20.78
C SER A 204 -2.32 -15.39 19.49
N SER A 205 -2.25 -14.08 19.59
CA SER A 205 -1.97 -13.19 18.49
C SER A 205 -0.47 -13.08 18.19
N CYS A 206 -0.14 -12.78 16.92
CA CYS A 206 1.20 -12.28 16.58
C CYS A 206 1.43 -10.89 17.20
N GLU A 207 2.64 -10.66 17.70
CA GLU A 207 2.98 -9.50 18.55
C GLU A 207 3.35 -8.24 17.77
N CYS A 208 3.46 -8.30 16.45
CA CYS A 208 4.12 -7.27 15.65
C CYS A 208 3.39 -6.89 14.35
N CYS A 209 2.14 -7.32 14.18
CA CYS A 209 1.37 -7.04 12.97
C CYS A 209 0.16 -6.17 13.28
N ARG A 210 -0.18 -5.27 12.36
CA ARG A 210 -1.41 -4.47 12.49
C ARG A 210 -2.64 -5.37 12.55
N ILE A 211 -3.66 -4.89 13.23
CA ILE A 211 -5.01 -5.43 13.22
C ILE A 211 -5.80 -4.65 12.18
N ALA A 212 -6.51 -5.30 11.27
CA ALA A 212 -7.47 -4.63 10.39
C ALA A 212 -8.84 -4.57 11.08
N LEU A 213 -9.46 -3.40 11.09
CA LEU A 213 -10.84 -3.21 11.53
C LEU A 213 -11.68 -2.76 10.34
N ALA A 214 -12.89 -3.32 10.19
CA ALA A 214 -13.87 -2.90 9.21
C ALA A 214 -15.29 -3.05 9.74
N ALA A 215 -16.19 -2.16 9.36
CA ALA A 215 -17.62 -2.28 9.63
C ALA A 215 -18.36 -2.89 8.43
N ASP A 216 -19.29 -3.80 8.68
CA ASP A 216 -20.18 -4.35 7.64
C ASP A 216 -21.39 -3.43 7.38
N GLY A 217 -22.22 -3.77 6.40
CA GLY A 217 -23.41 -3.01 6.04
C GLY A 217 -24.49 -2.92 7.14
N GLN A 218 -24.37 -3.71 8.22
CA GLN A 218 -25.23 -3.67 9.41
C GLN A 218 -24.61 -2.84 10.55
N GLY A 219 -23.40 -2.32 10.34
CA GLY A 219 -22.63 -1.57 11.35
C GLY A 219 -21.99 -2.44 12.41
N ARG A 220 -21.84 -3.76 12.15
CA ARG A 220 -21.05 -4.63 13.03
C ARG A 220 -19.58 -4.48 12.68
N VAL A 221 -18.73 -4.31 13.68
CA VAL A 221 -17.29 -4.14 13.50
C VAL A 221 -16.60 -5.49 13.64
N ALA A 222 -15.78 -5.83 12.65
CA ALA A 222 -14.95 -7.03 12.65
C ALA A 222 -13.47 -6.68 12.69
N ALA A 223 -12.68 -7.60 13.25
CA ALA A 223 -11.22 -7.59 13.21
C ALA A 223 -10.71 -8.74 12.36
N LEU A 224 -9.62 -8.49 11.63
CA LEU A 224 -8.78 -9.49 10.98
C LEU A 224 -7.34 -9.26 11.44
N TRP A 225 -6.71 -10.28 11.98
CA TRP A 225 -5.34 -10.19 12.52
C TRP A 225 -4.56 -11.47 12.29
N ARG A 226 -3.23 -11.39 12.37
CA ARG A 226 -2.38 -12.58 12.35
C ARG A 226 -2.47 -13.30 13.70
N HIS A 227 -2.96 -14.52 13.69
CA HIS A 227 -3.11 -15.38 14.85
C HIS A 227 -2.07 -16.51 14.81
N VAL A 228 -1.77 -17.08 15.96
CA VAL A 228 -0.87 -18.23 16.10
C VAL A 228 -1.69 -19.45 16.49
N PHE A 229 -2.15 -20.19 15.50
CA PHE A 229 -2.87 -21.46 15.72
C PHE A 229 -1.93 -22.58 16.14
N GLU A 230 -2.43 -23.54 16.89
CA GLU A 230 -1.66 -24.73 17.22
C GLU A 230 -1.27 -25.53 15.95
N PRO A 231 -0.05 -26.14 15.91
CA PRO A 231 1.01 -26.11 16.94
C PRO A 231 1.96 -24.90 16.85
N ASN A 232 1.89 -24.00 15.92
CA ASN A 232 2.58 -22.74 15.68
C ASN A 232 2.36 -22.29 14.23
N GLU A 233 1.11 -22.32 13.79
CA GLU A 233 0.73 -21.91 12.44
C GLU A 233 0.25 -20.47 12.44
N ARG A 234 0.92 -19.60 11.67
CA ARG A 234 0.64 -18.16 11.61
C ARG A 234 -0.28 -17.83 10.45
N ASP A 235 -1.55 -18.11 10.65
CA ASP A 235 -2.61 -17.71 9.75
C ASP A 235 -3.39 -16.50 10.28
N HIS A 236 -4.37 -16.03 9.53
CA HIS A 236 -5.22 -14.93 9.97
C HIS A 236 -6.48 -15.44 10.62
N ALA A 237 -6.87 -14.78 11.69
CA ALA A 237 -8.13 -14.98 12.38
C ALA A 237 -9.06 -13.80 12.15
N PHE A 238 -10.36 -14.09 12.11
CA PHE A 238 -11.45 -13.14 11.96
C PHE A 238 -12.43 -13.28 13.13
N ALA A 239 -12.91 -12.16 13.67
CA ALA A 239 -13.99 -12.13 14.67
C ALA A 239 -14.74 -10.78 14.61
N PHE A 240 -16.02 -10.81 14.99
CA PHE A 240 -16.78 -9.58 15.25
C PHE A 240 -16.53 -9.09 16.68
N LEU A 241 -16.33 -7.80 16.85
CA LEU A 241 -16.23 -7.13 18.15
C LEU A 241 -17.61 -6.92 18.76
N GLY A 242 -17.67 -6.78 20.09
CA GLY A 242 -18.92 -6.47 20.80
C GLY A 242 -19.85 -7.66 21.02
N ALA A 243 -19.55 -8.83 20.48
CA ALA A 243 -20.31 -10.04 20.75
C ALA A 243 -19.82 -10.71 22.05
N PRO A 244 -20.72 -11.19 22.93
CA PRO A 244 -20.32 -12.04 24.04
C PRO A 244 -19.67 -13.32 23.47
N GLN A 245 -18.46 -13.66 23.95
CA GLN A 245 -17.69 -14.82 23.48
C GLN A 245 -17.56 -14.84 21.93
N ALA A 246 -16.96 -13.82 21.37
CA ALA A 246 -16.73 -13.71 19.94
C ALA A 246 -16.08 -14.99 19.38
N ALA A 247 -16.75 -15.64 18.43
CA ALA A 247 -16.18 -16.82 17.77
C ALA A 247 -14.99 -16.39 16.91
N VAL A 248 -13.82 -16.94 17.20
CA VAL A 248 -12.61 -16.71 16.40
C VAL A 248 -12.59 -17.70 15.25
N GLU A 249 -12.76 -17.18 14.02
CA GLU A 249 -12.74 -17.98 12.80
C GLU A 249 -11.31 -18.00 12.22
N ARG A 250 -10.77 -19.17 11.81
CA ARG A 250 -9.54 -19.24 11.02
C ARG A 250 -9.84 -18.79 9.58
N ALA A 251 -9.37 -17.60 9.21
CA ALA A 251 -9.72 -16.93 7.95
C ALA A 251 -8.80 -17.31 6.79
N THR A 252 -7.53 -17.67 7.05
CA THR A 252 -6.57 -18.17 6.05
C THR A 252 -6.03 -19.53 6.45
N VAL A 253 -5.51 -20.30 5.49
CA VAL A 253 -5.13 -21.70 5.70
C VAL A 253 -3.76 -22.05 5.10
N ASP A 254 -2.88 -21.05 5.00
CA ASP A 254 -1.52 -21.22 4.44
C ASP A 254 -0.57 -21.97 5.39
N ARG A 255 -0.91 -22.02 6.68
CA ARG A 255 -0.22 -22.78 7.73
C ARG A 255 1.26 -22.45 7.86
N TRP A 256 1.59 -21.17 7.74
CA TRP A 256 2.98 -20.71 7.85
C TRP A 256 3.53 -20.91 9.26
N ARG A 257 4.61 -21.71 9.37
CA ARG A 257 5.30 -21.97 10.62
C ARG A 257 6.58 -21.16 10.67
N VAL A 258 6.63 -20.21 11.59
CA VAL A 258 7.81 -19.34 11.78
C VAL A 258 7.87 -18.81 13.21
N ASP A 259 9.05 -18.84 13.83
CA ASP A 259 9.35 -18.19 15.10
C ASP A 259 10.04 -16.84 14.83
N ALA A 260 9.32 -15.92 14.20
CA ALA A 260 9.80 -14.60 13.83
C ALA A 260 8.65 -13.59 13.79
N CYS A 261 9.00 -12.32 13.69
CA CYS A 261 8.07 -11.20 13.55
C CYS A 261 7.97 -10.77 12.07
N PRO A 262 6.91 -11.16 11.33
CA PRO A 262 6.80 -10.88 9.91
C PRO A 262 6.60 -9.40 9.57
N HIS A 263 6.01 -8.61 10.46
CA HIS A 263 5.67 -7.19 10.25
C HIS A 263 4.80 -6.91 9.01
N HIS A 264 3.94 -7.86 8.64
CA HIS A 264 2.99 -7.77 7.53
C HIS A 264 1.59 -8.09 8.04
N GLY A 265 0.84 -7.07 8.46
CA GLY A 265 -0.55 -7.21 8.89
C GLY A 265 -1.51 -7.23 7.71
N PRO A 266 -2.73 -7.75 7.90
CA PRO A 266 -3.76 -7.82 6.89
C PRO A 266 -4.47 -6.48 6.67
N SER A 267 -5.30 -6.40 5.61
CA SER A 267 -6.33 -5.39 5.44
C SER A 267 -7.68 -6.07 5.19
N LEU A 268 -8.78 -5.44 5.61
CA LEU A 268 -10.14 -5.98 5.55
C LEU A 268 -11.11 -4.88 5.08
N ALA A 269 -12.03 -5.22 4.21
CA ALA A 269 -13.16 -4.37 3.84
C ALA A 269 -14.39 -5.24 3.50
N PHE A 270 -15.58 -4.69 3.70
CA PHE A 270 -16.81 -5.35 3.32
C PHE A 270 -17.36 -4.79 2.01
N GLY A 271 -17.78 -5.67 1.11
CA GLY A 271 -18.62 -5.33 -0.03
C GLY A 271 -20.06 -5.00 0.42
N PRO A 272 -20.84 -4.34 -0.45
CA PRO A 272 -22.25 -4.00 -0.13
C PRO A 272 -23.15 -5.24 0.04
N ASP A 273 -22.75 -6.36 -0.49
CA ASP A 273 -23.39 -7.67 -0.35
C ASP A 273 -22.93 -8.46 0.90
N GLY A 274 -22.06 -7.85 1.73
CA GLY A 274 -21.48 -8.47 2.90
C GLY A 274 -20.25 -9.35 2.62
N THR A 275 -19.78 -9.42 1.37
CA THR A 275 -18.54 -10.12 1.02
C THR A 275 -17.36 -9.52 1.80
N ARG A 276 -16.57 -10.38 2.45
CA ARG A 276 -15.38 -10.01 3.22
C ARG A 276 -14.17 -10.03 2.31
N HIS A 277 -13.75 -8.89 1.80
CA HIS A 277 -12.51 -8.75 1.01
C HIS A 277 -11.31 -8.58 1.94
N ALA A 278 -10.23 -9.29 1.67
CA ALA A 278 -9.01 -9.20 2.46
C ALA A 278 -7.75 -9.23 1.59
N VAL A 279 -6.69 -8.60 2.10
CA VAL A 279 -5.32 -8.85 1.68
C VAL A 279 -4.53 -9.35 2.87
N TRP A 280 -3.62 -10.29 2.63
CA TRP A 280 -2.74 -10.84 3.66
C TRP A 280 -1.40 -11.24 3.08
N PHE A 281 -0.43 -11.46 3.96
CA PHE A 281 0.90 -11.91 3.61
C PHE A 281 1.20 -13.22 4.37
N ASN A 282 1.67 -14.21 3.65
CA ASN A 282 2.17 -15.46 4.25
C ASN A 282 3.36 -16.01 3.47
N GLN A 283 4.00 -17.04 4.00
CA GLN A 283 5.00 -17.80 3.28
C GLN A 283 4.36 -19.11 2.78
N VAL A 284 4.47 -19.33 1.49
CA VAL A 284 4.02 -20.55 0.82
C VAL A 284 5.22 -21.10 0.02
N ASP A 285 5.52 -22.38 0.16
CA ASP A 285 6.66 -23.05 -0.50
C ASP A 285 8.00 -22.33 -0.28
N GLY A 286 8.23 -21.85 0.95
CA GLY A 286 9.45 -21.15 1.33
C GLY A 286 9.55 -19.70 0.85
N GLN A 287 8.55 -19.18 0.11
CA GLN A 287 8.54 -17.83 -0.43
C GLN A 287 7.47 -16.95 0.23
N GLY A 288 7.89 -15.77 0.68
CA GLY A 288 6.95 -14.74 1.15
C GLY A 288 6.11 -14.20 0.00
N ARG A 289 4.79 -14.19 0.16
CA ARG A 289 3.83 -13.75 -0.84
C ARG A 289 2.68 -12.97 -0.20
N ALA A 290 2.22 -11.96 -0.90
CA ALA A 290 0.99 -11.27 -0.56
C ALA A 290 -0.17 -11.82 -1.42
N PHE A 291 -1.35 -11.85 -0.83
CA PHE A 291 -2.57 -12.39 -1.43
C PHE A 291 -3.71 -11.40 -1.30
N TYR A 292 -4.61 -11.45 -2.26
CA TYR A 292 -5.99 -10.96 -2.14
C TYR A 292 -6.94 -12.16 -2.13
N GLY A 293 -8.06 -12.07 -1.43
CA GLY A 293 -9.12 -13.07 -1.49
C GLY A 293 -10.40 -12.62 -0.79
N GLN A 294 -11.44 -13.41 -0.94
CA GLN A 294 -12.73 -13.25 -0.27
C GLN A 294 -12.83 -14.28 0.86
N LEU A 295 -12.94 -13.79 2.11
CA LEU A 295 -12.96 -14.68 3.27
C LEU A 295 -14.33 -15.34 3.44
N ALA A 296 -14.33 -16.64 3.64
CA ALA A 296 -15.51 -17.45 3.93
C ALA A 296 -15.23 -18.40 5.11
N GLN A 297 -16.26 -19.02 5.67
CA GLN A 297 -16.15 -19.90 6.84
C GLN A 297 -15.19 -21.10 6.66
N ARG A 298 -14.98 -21.55 5.41
CA ARG A 298 -14.11 -22.70 5.10
C ARG A 298 -12.76 -22.30 4.51
N GLY A 299 -12.36 -21.05 4.68
CA GLY A 299 -11.16 -20.48 4.11
C GLY A 299 -11.45 -19.50 2.97
N PRO A 300 -10.41 -18.82 2.44
CA PRO A 300 -10.58 -17.82 1.41
C PRO A 300 -10.96 -18.42 0.06
N SER A 301 -11.77 -17.69 -0.70
CA SER A 301 -12.12 -17.97 -2.10
C SER A 301 -11.66 -16.84 -3.01
N ASN A 302 -11.72 -17.02 -4.33
CA ASN A 302 -11.25 -16.05 -5.32
C ASN A 302 -9.85 -15.52 -5.01
N VAL A 303 -8.97 -16.43 -4.55
CA VAL A 303 -7.61 -16.09 -4.12
C VAL A 303 -6.76 -15.71 -5.32
N ARG A 304 -6.12 -14.56 -5.23
CA ARG A 304 -5.12 -14.07 -6.18
C ARG A 304 -3.80 -13.86 -5.47
N THR A 305 -2.75 -14.49 -5.94
CA THR A 305 -1.38 -14.19 -5.52
C THR A 305 -0.95 -12.89 -6.18
N LEU A 306 -0.44 -11.93 -5.39
CA LEU A 306 0.15 -10.71 -5.91
C LEU A 306 1.56 -10.99 -6.47
N PRO A 307 2.10 -10.11 -7.34
CA PRO A 307 3.43 -10.30 -7.93
C PRO A 307 4.52 -10.56 -6.90
N ALA A 308 5.56 -11.29 -7.29
CA ALA A 308 6.70 -11.58 -6.43
C ALA A 308 7.32 -10.28 -5.89
N GLY A 309 7.68 -10.27 -4.60
CA GLY A 309 8.20 -9.10 -3.91
C GLY A 309 7.13 -8.08 -3.48
N ALA A 310 5.84 -8.35 -3.71
CA ALA A 310 4.75 -7.54 -3.17
C ALA A 310 4.74 -7.62 -1.63
N THR A 311 4.77 -6.45 -0.97
CA THR A 311 4.79 -6.32 0.49
C THR A 311 3.80 -5.25 0.95
N HIS A 312 3.36 -5.31 2.20
CA HIS A 312 2.53 -4.30 2.86
C HIS A 312 1.30 -3.90 2.03
N ALA A 313 0.59 -4.90 1.51
CA ALA A 313 -0.61 -4.66 0.72
C ALA A 313 -1.70 -3.99 1.55
N ASP A 314 -2.46 -3.10 0.91
CA ASP A 314 -3.64 -2.46 1.45
C ASP A 314 -4.84 -2.67 0.51
N LEU A 315 -6.05 -2.52 1.04
CA LEU A 315 -7.31 -2.82 0.36
C LEU A 315 -8.36 -1.77 0.69
N ALA A 316 -9.13 -1.37 -0.31
CA ALA A 316 -10.37 -0.61 -0.10
C ALA A 316 -11.48 -1.09 -1.04
N VAL A 317 -12.73 -0.92 -0.59
CA VAL A 317 -13.93 -1.27 -1.36
C VAL A 317 -14.88 -0.08 -1.36
N ALA A 318 -15.35 0.32 -2.55
CA ALA A 318 -16.35 1.36 -2.74
C ALA A 318 -17.44 0.85 -3.72
N GLY A 319 -18.61 0.46 -3.19
CA GLY A 319 -19.62 -0.22 -3.98
C GLY A 319 -19.10 -1.55 -4.57
N ARG A 320 -19.11 -1.68 -5.90
CA ARG A 320 -18.56 -2.86 -6.60
C ARG A 320 -17.06 -2.72 -6.92
N ASN A 321 -16.49 -1.53 -6.69
CA ASN A 321 -15.08 -1.29 -6.96
C ASN A 321 -14.24 -1.81 -5.80
N VAL A 322 -13.23 -2.61 -6.12
CA VAL A 322 -12.25 -3.14 -5.17
C VAL A 322 -10.87 -2.72 -5.67
N ALA A 323 -10.09 -2.08 -4.82
CA ALA A 323 -8.69 -1.75 -5.12
C ALA A 323 -7.77 -2.47 -4.15
N VAL A 324 -6.65 -2.95 -4.67
CA VAL A 324 -5.54 -3.53 -3.92
C VAL A 324 -4.27 -2.80 -4.33
N ALA A 325 -3.48 -2.32 -3.39
CA ALA A 325 -2.19 -1.69 -3.66
C ALA A 325 -1.11 -2.30 -2.78
N TRP A 326 0.12 -2.39 -3.28
CA TRP A 326 1.26 -2.95 -2.54
C TRP A 326 2.54 -2.21 -2.86
N LYS A 327 3.51 -2.37 -1.96
CA LYS A 327 4.87 -1.85 -2.12
C LYS A 327 5.77 -2.93 -2.69
N ARG A 328 6.63 -2.58 -3.66
CA ARG A 328 7.67 -3.45 -4.20
C ARG A 328 8.95 -2.65 -4.44
N PHE A 329 10.09 -3.23 -4.09
CA PHE A 329 11.42 -2.70 -4.42
C PHE A 329 12.07 -3.58 -5.48
N ASP A 330 12.57 -2.96 -6.56
CA ASP A 330 13.16 -3.67 -7.70
C ASP A 330 14.70 -3.66 -7.73
N GLY A 331 15.32 -3.21 -6.63
CA GLY A 331 16.77 -3.03 -6.52
C GLY A 331 17.23 -1.60 -6.71
N ASN A 332 16.44 -0.75 -7.37
CA ASN A 332 16.77 0.66 -7.65
C ASN A 332 15.71 1.63 -7.12
N VAL A 333 14.45 1.33 -7.33
CA VAL A 333 13.33 2.19 -6.95
C VAL A 333 12.28 1.41 -6.18
N THR A 334 11.61 2.10 -5.27
CA THR A 334 10.39 1.61 -4.65
C THR A 334 9.21 1.97 -5.53
N ARG A 335 8.35 0.98 -5.82
CA ARG A 335 7.08 1.14 -6.54
C ARG A 335 5.90 0.86 -5.64
N ILE A 336 4.85 1.64 -5.80
CA ILE A 336 3.50 1.24 -5.41
C ILE A 336 2.79 0.83 -6.69
N GLU A 337 2.35 -0.41 -6.72
CA GLU A 337 1.56 -0.99 -7.80
C GLU A 337 0.16 -1.27 -7.29
N SER A 338 -0.82 -1.32 -8.18
CA SER A 338 -2.21 -1.56 -7.81
C SER A 338 -2.95 -2.43 -8.81
N LEU A 339 -3.99 -3.09 -8.31
CA LEU A 339 -5.00 -3.81 -9.08
C LEU A 339 -6.38 -3.25 -8.74
N ILE A 340 -7.25 -3.16 -9.73
CA ILE A 340 -8.59 -2.60 -9.62
C ILE A 340 -9.61 -3.54 -10.23
N SER A 341 -10.69 -3.77 -9.50
CA SER A 341 -11.86 -4.53 -9.93
C SER A 341 -13.08 -3.62 -9.94
N ASN A 342 -13.96 -3.78 -10.95
CA ASN A 342 -15.27 -3.13 -11.04
C ASN A 342 -16.42 -4.12 -10.83
N ASP A 343 -16.11 -5.38 -10.59
CA ASP A 343 -17.05 -6.48 -10.55
C ASP A 343 -17.07 -7.21 -9.18
N ALA A 344 -16.80 -6.45 -8.10
CA ALA A 344 -16.73 -6.93 -6.73
C ALA A 344 -15.62 -7.98 -6.52
N GLY A 345 -14.45 -7.77 -7.12
CA GLY A 345 -13.26 -8.60 -6.90
C GLY A 345 -13.23 -9.91 -7.67
N ARG A 346 -14.08 -10.08 -8.69
CA ARG A 346 -14.08 -11.28 -9.55
C ARG A 346 -12.95 -11.24 -10.57
N SER A 347 -12.74 -10.08 -11.20
CA SER A 347 -11.63 -9.83 -12.10
C SER A 347 -10.90 -8.55 -11.71
N PHE A 348 -9.63 -8.43 -12.12
CA PHE A 348 -8.79 -7.28 -11.82
C PHE A 348 -8.00 -6.85 -13.05
N ALA A 349 -7.91 -5.55 -13.24
CA ALA A 349 -7.01 -4.89 -14.19
C ALA A 349 -5.90 -4.13 -13.43
N PRO A 350 -4.72 -3.93 -14.02
CA PRO A 350 -3.70 -3.03 -13.47
C PRO A 350 -4.25 -1.63 -13.25
N GLY A 351 -3.95 -1.06 -12.09
CA GLY A 351 -4.27 0.31 -11.73
C GLY A 351 -3.05 1.25 -11.85
N PRO A 352 -3.17 2.50 -11.36
CA PRO A 352 -2.07 3.45 -11.36
C PRO A 352 -0.90 2.92 -10.53
N ALA A 353 0.32 3.21 -11.00
CA ALA A 353 1.56 2.95 -10.28
C ALA A 353 2.26 4.26 -9.92
N LEU A 354 2.95 4.28 -8.76
CA LEU A 354 3.80 5.37 -8.29
C LEU A 354 5.19 4.83 -8.02
N GLN A 355 6.22 5.67 -8.07
CA GLN A 355 7.58 5.25 -7.76
C GLN A 355 8.40 6.39 -7.14
N THR A 356 9.42 6.04 -6.36
CA THR A 356 10.45 6.94 -5.87
C THR A 356 11.79 6.19 -5.71
N ALA A 357 12.90 6.89 -5.89
CA ALA A 357 14.22 6.39 -5.53
C ALA A 357 14.56 6.63 -4.06
N GLY A 358 13.80 7.49 -3.38
CA GLY A 358 13.99 7.84 -1.97
C GLY A 358 13.24 6.92 -1.01
N ASP A 359 13.39 7.19 0.28
CA ASP A 359 12.65 6.52 1.34
C ASP A 359 11.14 6.73 1.19
N SER A 360 10.36 5.73 1.58
CA SER A 360 8.91 5.76 1.38
C SER A 360 8.15 4.92 2.37
N ASP A 361 6.91 5.32 2.61
CA ASP A 361 5.93 4.61 3.41
C ASP A 361 5.32 3.39 2.69
N GLN A 362 4.43 2.73 3.37
CA GLN A 362 3.50 1.75 2.83
C GLN A 362 2.31 2.48 2.16
N PRO A 363 1.68 1.91 1.11
CA PRO A 363 0.51 2.51 0.48
C PRO A 363 -0.69 2.51 1.43
N ARG A 364 -1.60 3.49 1.24
CA ARG A 364 -2.90 3.53 1.89
C ARG A 364 -3.98 3.70 0.85
N LEU A 365 -5.00 2.86 0.92
CA LEU A 365 -6.21 2.98 0.13
C LEU A 365 -7.35 3.48 1.04
N VAL A 366 -7.99 4.56 0.63
CA VAL A 366 -9.11 5.17 1.37
C VAL A 366 -10.29 5.42 0.45
N THR A 367 -11.50 5.33 0.99
CA THR A 367 -12.73 5.55 0.23
C THR A 367 -13.18 7.01 0.33
N ALA A 368 -13.64 7.55 -0.79
CA ALA A 368 -14.23 8.87 -0.94
C ALA A 368 -15.56 8.73 -1.70
N ALA A 369 -16.65 8.46 -1.00
CA ALA A 369 -17.94 8.06 -1.57
C ALA A 369 -17.79 6.80 -2.47
N GLN A 370 -17.99 6.93 -3.79
CA GLN A 370 -17.83 5.82 -4.75
C GLN A 370 -16.43 5.72 -5.34
N ARG A 371 -15.50 6.57 -4.91
CA ARG A 371 -14.11 6.59 -5.37
C ARG A 371 -13.21 5.91 -4.35
N ILE A 372 -12.08 5.41 -4.82
CA ILE A 372 -10.98 4.93 -3.98
C ILE A 372 -9.75 5.77 -4.31
N LEU A 373 -9.09 6.29 -3.28
CA LEU A 373 -7.86 7.06 -3.42
C LEU A 373 -6.69 6.26 -2.88
N LEU A 374 -5.62 6.20 -3.63
CA LEU A 374 -4.31 5.74 -3.18
C LEU A 374 -3.55 6.94 -2.62
N VAL A 375 -3.18 6.88 -1.36
CA VAL A 375 -2.36 7.87 -0.67
C VAL A 375 -1.00 7.25 -0.35
N TRP A 376 0.08 7.92 -0.71
CA TRP A 376 1.44 7.45 -0.48
C TRP A 376 2.39 8.60 -0.14
N ARG A 377 2.98 8.54 1.04
CA ARG A 377 4.02 9.47 1.48
C ARG A 377 5.40 8.90 1.20
N ASN A 378 6.28 9.71 0.63
CA ASN A 378 7.66 9.37 0.35
C ASN A 378 8.57 10.60 0.55
N ALA A 379 9.84 10.49 0.20
CA ALA A 379 10.80 11.60 0.31
C ALA A 379 10.41 12.84 -0.51
N ASP A 380 9.62 12.67 -1.58
CA ASP A 380 9.18 13.76 -2.47
C ASP A 380 7.90 14.45 -1.96
N GLY A 381 7.23 13.87 -0.94
CA GLY A 381 6.00 14.42 -0.36
C GLY A 381 4.87 13.39 -0.23
N ILE A 382 3.62 13.87 -0.30
CA ILE A 382 2.41 13.04 -0.17
C ILE A 382 1.70 13.02 -1.52
N ALA A 383 1.74 11.88 -2.19
CA ALA A 383 1.03 11.66 -3.45
C ALA A 383 -0.37 11.10 -3.19
N VAL A 384 -1.36 11.62 -3.93
CA VAL A 384 -2.72 11.08 -3.96
C VAL A 384 -3.07 10.76 -5.41
N ARG A 385 -3.66 9.58 -5.64
CA ARG A 385 -4.15 9.16 -6.95
C ARG A 385 -5.53 8.57 -6.82
N ASP A 386 -6.44 9.00 -7.67
CA ASP A 386 -7.70 8.30 -7.85
C ASP A 386 -7.41 6.96 -8.52
N VAL A 387 -7.78 5.90 -7.84
CA VAL A 387 -7.73 4.54 -8.38
C VAL A 387 -9.10 4.17 -8.98
N ALA A 388 -9.75 5.13 -9.69
CA ALA A 388 -10.85 4.76 -10.54
C ALA A 388 -10.34 3.67 -11.49
N ALA A 389 -11.10 2.60 -11.62
CA ALA A 389 -10.82 1.65 -12.66
C ALA A 389 -10.81 2.42 -13.98
N THR A 390 -9.64 2.58 -14.56
CA THR A 390 -9.58 2.83 -16.00
C THR A 390 -10.44 1.71 -16.59
N PRO A 391 -11.50 2.01 -17.35
CA PRO A 391 -12.26 0.95 -18.01
C PRO A 391 -11.23 0.01 -18.61
N ALA A 392 -11.34 -1.29 -18.32
CA ALA A 392 -10.47 -2.25 -18.97
C ALA A 392 -10.52 -1.90 -20.45
N LEU A 393 -9.41 -1.39 -20.98
CA LEU A 393 -9.30 -1.20 -22.40
C LEU A 393 -9.39 -2.63 -22.91
N ASP A 394 -10.55 -2.98 -23.48
CA ASP A 394 -10.73 -4.25 -24.17
C ASP A 394 -9.86 -4.20 -25.42
N THR A 395 -8.55 -4.20 -25.17
CA THR A 395 -7.52 -4.11 -26.20
C THR A 395 -7.33 -5.51 -26.76
N GLN A 396 -8.19 -5.86 -27.71
CA GLN A 396 -7.99 -7.05 -28.50
C GLN A 396 -6.73 -6.91 -29.33
N VAL A 397 -5.69 -7.67 -29.01
CA VAL A 397 -4.47 -7.73 -29.82
C VAL A 397 -4.71 -8.63 -31.02
N LYS A 398 -4.47 -8.11 -32.22
CA LYS A 398 -4.67 -8.79 -33.49
C LYS A 398 -3.32 -9.23 -34.08
N PRO A 399 -3.25 -10.30 -34.89
CA PRO A 399 -2.03 -10.67 -35.58
C PRO A 399 -1.69 -9.65 -36.66
N PHE A 400 -0.41 -9.21 -36.67
CA PHE A 400 0.14 -8.37 -37.73
C PHE A 400 0.75 -9.25 -38.83
N GLY A 401 0.18 -9.21 -40.01
CA GLY A 401 0.66 -9.89 -41.21
C GLY A 401 1.20 -8.93 -42.24
N ARG A 402 1.65 -9.46 -43.40
CA ARG A 402 2.27 -8.66 -44.48
C ARG A 402 1.34 -7.57 -45.06
N ASP A 403 0.04 -7.84 -45.08
CA ASP A 403 -0.96 -6.92 -45.66
C ASP A 403 -1.64 -6.03 -44.61
N THR A 404 -1.28 -6.21 -43.34
CA THR A 404 -1.97 -5.53 -42.23
C THR A 404 -1.76 -4.00 -42.27
N LEU A 405 -0.54 -3.54 -42.60
CA LEU A 405 -0.29 -2.11 -42.70
C LEU A 405 -1.17 -1.46 -43.75
N ALA A 406 -1.26 -2.06 -44.93
CA ALA A 406 -2.13 -1.55 -46.01
C ALA A 406 -3.62 -1.54 -45.61
N ALA A 407 -4.07 -2.48 -44.79
CA ALA A 407 -5.42 -2.48 -44.23
C ALA A 407 -5.63 -1.34 -43.23
N ILE A 408 -4.65 -1.11 -42.31
CA ILE A 408 -4.66 0.01 -41.36
C ILE A 408 -4.70 1.35 -42.10
N GLU A 409 -3.86 1.54 -43.10
CA GLU A 409 -3.82 2.77 -43.90
C GLU A 409 -5.16 3.04 -44.63
N ARG A 410 -5.80 2.00 -45.17
CA ARG A 410 -7.14 2.12 -45.77
C ARG A 410 -8.21 2.47 -44.72
N GLN A 411 -8.16 1.85 -43.57
CA GLN A 411 -9.13 2.08 -42.49
C GLN A 411 -9.05 3.51 -41.97
N HIS A 412 -7.85 4.08 -41.91
CA HIS A 412 -7.59 5.44 -41.43
C HIS A 412 -7.40 6.47 -42.57
N ALA A 413 -7.84 6.16 -43.77
CA ALA A 413 -7.75 7.09 -44.87
C ALA A 413 -8.41 8.44 -44.51
N SER A 414 -7.67 9.55 -44.72
CA SER A 414 -8.09 10.91 -44.36
C SER A 414 -8.19 11.21 -42.86
N THR A 415 -7.73 10.31 -41.97
CA THR A 415 -7.72 10.53 -40.53
C THR A 415 -6.28 10.49 -40.00
N PRO A 416 -5.78 11.55 -39.36
CA PRO A 416 -4.45 11.53 -38.79
C PRO A 416 -4.35 10.47 -37.67
N PHE A 417 -3.27 9.70 -37.65
CA PHE A 417 -3.00 8.72 -36.60
C PHE A 417 -1.50 8.48 -36.37
N TRP A 418 -1.18 7.87 -35.24
CA TRP A 418 0.17 7.41 -34.94
C TRP A 418 0.23 5.89 -35.06
N LEU A 419 1.21 5.37 -35.79
CA LEU A 419 1.60 3.97 -35.78
C LEU A 419 2.88 3.83 -34.98
N VAL A 420 2.90 2.98 -33.92
CA VAL A 420 4.02 2.87 -32.98
C VAL A 420 4.50 1.44 -32.91
N LEU A 421 5.77 1.23 -33.22
CA LEU A 421 6.46 -0.06 -33.12
C LEU A 421 7.19 -0.13 -31.78
N TRP A 422 6.96 -1.21 -31.04
CA TRP A 422 7.47 -1.37 -29.68
C TRP A 422 7.65 -2.84 -29.30
N ASP A 423 8.19 -3.14 -28.12
CA ASP A 423 8.12 -4.44 -27.48
C ASP A 423 8.06 -4.33 -25.96
N LEU A 424 7.81 -5.45 -25.30
CA LEU A 424 7.59 -5.55 -23.85
C LEU A 424 8.86 -5.24 -23.03
N GLU A 425 10.05 -5.46 -23.56
CA GLU A 425 11.32 -5.28 -22.87
C GLU A 425 11.98 -3.91 -23.12
N CYS A 426 11.45 -3.09 -24.01
CA CYS A 426 12.03 -1.81 -24.42
C CYS A 426 11.67 -0.66 -23.46
N PRO A 427 12.56 -0.14 -22.60
CA PRO A 427 12.25 0.93 -21.66
C PRO A 427 11.89 2.26 -22.35
N TYR A 428 12.52 2.56 -23.49
CA TYR A 428 12.23 3.77 -24.29
C TYR A 428 10.85 3.69 -24.96
N CYS A 429 10.40 2.47 -25.28
CA CYS A 429 9.06 2.23 -25.79
C CYS A 429 8.01 2.52 -24.70
N MET A 430 8.24 2.09 -23.46
CA MET A 430 7.36 2.39 -22.33
C MET A 430 7.21 3.90 -22.12
N LYS A 431 8.31 4.65 -22.26
CA LYS A 431 8.30 6.11 -22.17
C LYS A 431 7.48 6.75 -23.28
N SER A 432 7.63 6.30 -24.53
CA SER A 432 6.87 6.77 -25.67
C SER A 432 5.37 6.49 -25.55
N LEU A 433 5.00 5.28 -25.14
CA LEU A 433 3.62 4.89 -24.90
C LEU A 433 2.99 5.71 -23.75
N SER A 434 3.74 6.00 -22.69
CA SER A 434 3.28 6.87 -21.60
C SER A 434 3.02 8.30 -22.06
N HIS A 435 3.85 8.86 -22.96
CA HIS A 435 3.63 10.18 -23.53
C HIS A 435 2.36 10.21 -24.42
N LEU A 436 2.13 9.16 -25.21
CA LEU A 436 0.91 9.02 -26.03
C LEU A 436 -0.35 8.91 -25.14
N ALA A 437 -0.30 8.11 -24.09
CA ALA A 437 -1.40 8.03 -23.11
C ALA A 437 -1.69 9.38 -22.45
N ALA A 438 -0.65 10.15 -22.11
CA ALA A 438 -0.80 11.50 -21.59
C ALA A 438 -1.47 12.43 -22.60
N ALA A 439 -1.05 12.38 -23.87
CA ALA A 439 -1.65 13.17 -24.94
C ALA A 439 -3.11 12.77 -25.21
N GLN A 440 -3.45 11.48 -25.16
CA GLN A 440 -4.83 11.01 -25.31
C GLN A 440 -5.76 11.44 -24.16
N ARG A 441 -5.22 11.82 -22.99
CA ARG A 441 -6.01 12.42 -21.89
C ARG A 441 -6.39 13.87 -22.21
N THR A 442 -5.51 14.60 -22.90
CA THR A 442 -5.76 16.01 -23.31
C THR A 442 -6.49 16.10 -24.66
N ASP A 443 -6.23 15.17 -25.57
CA ASP A 443 -6.94 15.03 -26.85
C ASP A 443 -7.53 13.62 -27.00
N PRO A 444 -8.80 13.41 -26.59
CA PRO A 444 -9.47 12.11 -26.72
C PRO A 444 -9.64 11.63 -28.18
N LYS A 445 -9.46 12.48 -29.17
CA LYS A 445 -9.57 12.14 -30.60
C LYS A 445 -8.26 11.62 -31.18
N LEU A 446 -7.13 11.72 -30.46
CA LEU A 446 -5.83 11.25 -30.91
C LEU A 446 -5.88 9.73 -31.16
N LYS A 447 -5.76 9.35 -32.43
CA LYS A 447 -5.76 7.95 -32.86
C LYS A 447 -4.36 7.35 -32.75
N VAL A 448 -4.27 6.18 -32.15
CA VAL A 448 -3.02 5.44 -32.00
C VAL A 448 -3.24 3.99 -32.43
N VAL A 449 -2.33 3.49 -33.24
CA VAL A 449 -2.19 2.08 -33.59
C VAL A 449 -0.85 1.61 -33.05
N THR A 450 -0.83 0.51 -32.34
CA THR A 450 0.40 -0.06 -31.78
C THR A 450 0.67 -1.42 -32.41
N VAL A 451 1.91 -1.65 -32.80
CA VAL A 451 2.38 -2.94 -33.30
C VAL A 451 3.54 -3.40 -32.40
N SER A 452 3.30 -4.41 -31.59
CA SER A 452 4.38 -5.07 -30.87
C SER A 452 5.17 -6.00 -31.79
N THR A 453 6.50 -5.96 -31.66
CA THR A 453 7.36 -6.92 -32.33
C THR A 453 7.47 -8.25 -31.56
N ASP A 454 6.80 -8.36 -30.41
CA ASP A 454 6.62 -9.63 -29.70
C ASP A 454 5.65 -10.54 -30.47
N PRO A 455 5.75 -11.85 -30.34
CA PRO A 455 4.87 -12.79 -31.03
C PRO A 455 3.43 -12.79 -30.43
N MET A 456 2.47 -13.31 -31.20
CA MET A 456 1.06 -13.41 -30.76
C MET A 456 0.84 -14.20 -29.45
N GLN A 457 1.75 -15.09 -29.08
CA GLN A 457 1.73 -15.79 -27.79
C GLN A 457 1.82 -14.85 -26.59
N SER A 458 2.35 -13.63 -26.78
CA SER A 458 2.40 -12.57 -25.76
C SER A 458 1.20 -11.61 -25.81
N ALA A 459 0.14 -11.93 -26.55
CA ALA A 459 -1.01 -11.02 -26.76
C ALA A 459 -1.64 -10.53 -25.44
N ASP A 460 -1.81 -11.41 -24.45
CA ASP A 460 -2.39 -11.04 -23.16
C ASP A 460 -1.46 -10.09 -22.37
N GLU A 461 -0.15 -10.30 -22.44
CA GLU A 461 0.83 -9.44 -21.79
C GLU A 461 0.93 -8.06 -22.48
N ILE A 462 0.86 -8.04 -23.81
CA ILE A 462 0.78 -6.82 -24.62
C ILE A 462 -0.46 -6.00 -24.25
N ALA A 463 -1.64 -6.63 -24.23
CA ALA A 463 -2.90 -6.00 -23.83
C ALA A 463 -2.83 -5.44 -22.41
N ALA A 464 -2.33 -6.23 -21.46
CA ALA A 464 -2.15 -5.81 -20.07
C ALA A 464 -1.20 -4.62 -19.95
N ARG A 465 -0.10 -4.59 -20.74
CA ARG A 465 0.87 -3.50 -20.72
C ARG A 465 0.28 -2.20 -21.30
N LEU A 466 -0.45 -2.26 -22.40
CA LEU A 466 -1.14 -1.09 -22.99
C LEU A 466 -2.20 -0.55 -22.04
N ALA A 467 -2.98 -1.44 -21.39
CA ALA A 467 -3.95 -1.06 -20.38
C ALA A 467 -3.27 -0.42 -19.15
N GLN A 468 -2.17 -0.99 -18.65
CA GLN A 468 -1.37 -0.45 -17.54
C GLN A 468 -0.87 0.98 -17.82
N LEU A 469 -0.45 1.25 -19.06
CA LEU A 469 0.02 2.57 -19.48
C LEU A 469 -1.13 3.53 -19.81
N GLY A 470 -2.37 3.03 -19.91
CA GLY A 470 -3.55 3.81 -20.27
C GLY A 470 -3.58 4.23 -21.75
N VAL A 471 -2.93 3.47 -22.63
CA VAL A 471 -2.88 3.73 -24.08
C VAL A 471 -4.11 3.14 -24.75
N ARG A 472 -4.94 3.98 -25.34
CA ARG A 472 -6.07 3.55 -26.20
C ARG A 472 -5.56 3.39 -27.62
N SER A 473 -5.45 2.15 -28.09
CA SER A 473 -4.95 1.86 -29.43
C SER A 473 -5.65 0.68 -30.07
N GLU A 474 -5.68 0.64 -31.37
CA GLU A 474 -5.76 -0.63 -32.09
C GLU A 474 -4.42 -1.32 -31.90
N ALA A 475 -4.43 -2.52 -31.35
CA ALA A 475 -3.22 -3.22 -30.98
C ALA A 475 -2.97 -4.45 -31.87
N TYR A 476 -1.74 -4.58 -32.26
CA TYR A 476 -1.26 -5.72 -33.05
C TYR A 476 0.01 -6.31 -32.42
N ALA A 477 0.24 -7.61 -32.64
CA ALA A 477 1.49 -8.30 -32.36
C ALA A 477 1.97 -9.02 -33.62
N PHE A 478 3.25 -9.26 -33.77
CA PHE A 478 3.78 -9.96 -34.93
C PHE A 478 3.15 -11.37 -35.02
N GLY A 479 2.56 -11.65 -36.19
CA GLY A 479 1.99 -12.95 -36.55
C GLY A 479 3.05 -13.98 -36.98
N ASP A 480 2.60 -15.05 -37.62
CA ASP A 480 3.44 -16.23 -37.93
C ASP A 480 4.43 -16.03 -39.09
N ALA A 481 4.37 -14.91 -39.82
CA ALA A 481 5.33 -14.65 -40.89
C ALA A 481 6.74 -14.35 -40.33
N PRO A 482 7.82 -14.63 -41.09
CA PRO A 482 9.18 -14.31 -40.66
C PRO A 482 9.29 -12.82 -40.24
N ARG A 483 10.01 -12.57 -39.16
CA ARG A 483 10.16 -11.23 -38.56
C ARG A 483 10.64 -10.18 -39.58
N GLU A 484 11.64 -10.55 -40.36
CA GLU A 484 12.21 -9.68 -41.41
C GLU A 484 11.18 -9.31 -42.49
N ALA A 485 10.29 -10.25 -42.81
CA ALA A 485 9.23 -10.02 -43.78
C ALA A 485 8.15 -9.07 -43.23
N LEU A 486 7.85 -9.14 -41.93
CA LEU A 486 6.92 -8.21 -41.27
C LEU A 486 7.54 -6.83 -41.12
N GLN A 487 8.82 -6.74 -40.76
CA GLN A 487 9.58 -5.48 -40.72
C GLN A 487 9.60 -4.81 -42.07
N TYR A 488 9.96 -5.54 -43.11
CA TYR A 488 9.99 -5.04 -44.49
C TYR A 488 8.61 -4.56 -44.98
N ALA A 489 7.54 -5.25 -44.59
CA ALA A 489 6.17 -4.86 -44.92
C ALA A 489 5.74 -3.54 -44.26
N ILE A 490 6.33 -3.20 -43.10
CA ILE A 490 6.09 -1.91 -42.43
C ILE A 490 6.91 -0.79 -43.11
N ASP A 491 8.21 -1.01 -43.25
CA ASP A 491 9.13 -0.05 -43.85
C ASP A 491 10.42 -0.78 -44.27
N ALA A 492 10.68 -0.84 -45.57
CA ALA A 492 11.88 -1.48 -46.15
C ALA A 492 13.19 -0.83 -45.67
N THR A 493 13.14 0.39 -45.13
CA THR A 493 14.31 1.11 -44.60
C THR A 493 14.47 1.02 -43.09
N TRP A 494 13.50 0.42 -42.40
CA TRP A 494 13.57 0.24 -40.92
C TRP A 494 14.52 -0.89 -40.54
N LEU A 495 15.54 -0.54 -39.75
CA LEU A 495 16.59 -1.47 -39.33
C LEU A 495 16.26 -2.23 -38.01
N GLY A 496 15.04 -2.08 -37.47
CA GLY A 496 14.58 -2.77 -36.27
C GLY A 496 14.77 -2.01 -34.96
N GLU A 497 15.26 -0.76 -35.02
CA GLU A 497 15.37 0.11 -33.84
C GLU A 497 14.00 0.44 -33.24
N LYS A 498 13.91 0.50 -31.91
CA LYS A 498 12.69 0.77 -31.14
C LYS A 498 12.93 1.77 -30.01
N PRO A 499 11.98 2.65 -29.71
CA PRO A 499 10.69 2.83 -30.40
C PRO A 499 10.86 3.47 -31.77
N ARG A 500 10.08 2.98 -32.73
CA ARG A 500 9.90 3.57 -34.05
C ARG A 500 8.44 3.97 -34.19
N ALA A 501 8.17 5.17 -34.67
CA ALA A 501 6.82 5.64 -34.90
C ALA A 501 6.66 6.29 -36.28
N TYR A 502 5.44 6.26 -36.78
CA TYR A 502 5.05 6.95 -37.98
C TYR A 502 3.84 7.83 -37.67
N ARG A 503 3.99 9.12 -37.94
CA ARG A 503 2.88 10.08 -37.85
C ARG A 503 2.24 10.20 -39.22
N TYR A 504 1.00 9.76 -39.34
CA TYR A 504 0.22 9.90 -40.55
C TYR A 504 -0.60 11.19 -40.55
N GLY A 505 -0.50 11.98 -41.60
CA GLY A 505 -1.34 13.15 -41.84
C GLY A 505 -2.68 12.78 -42.49
N ALA A 506 -3.62 13.71 -42.53
CA ALA A 506 -4.90 13.55 -43.25
C ALA A 506 -4.73 13.38 -44.76
N ASP A 507 -3.59 13.77 -45.33
CA ASP A 507 -3.20 13.58 -46.72
C ASP A 507 -2.58 12.19 -47.01
N GLY A 508 -2.55 11.31 -46.03
CA GLY A 508 -1.96 9.97 -46.10
C GLY A 508 -0.43 9.95 -46.12
N LYS A 509 0.24 11.08 -46.05
CA LYS A 509 1.70 11.13 -45.92
C LYS A 509 2.11 10.71 -44.51
N ARG A 510 3.21 9.96 -44.42
CA ARG A 510 3.78 9.54 -43.12
C ARG A 510 5.16 10.14 -42.89
N GLU A 511 5.40 10.56 -41.68
CA GLU A 511 6.69 10.98 -41.14
C GLU A 511 7.22 9.94 -40.20
N ALA A 512 8.43 9.45 -40.43
CA ALA A 512 9.08 8.43 -39.59
C ALA A 512 9.87 9.11 -38.47
N ILE A 513 9.73 8.57 -37.25
CA ILE A 513 10.37 9.08 -36.02
C ILE A 513 11.00 7.89 -35.30
N SER A 514 12.32 7.94 -35.08
CA SER A 514 13.04 6.97 -34.25
C SER A 514 13.36 7.58 -32.87
N GLY A 515 13.29 6.76 -31.84
CA GLY A 515 13.54 7.17 -30.46
C GLY A 515 12.26 7.58 -29.71
N VAL A 516 12.42 8.15 -28.51
CA VAL A 516 11.28 8.50 -27.65
C VAL A 516 10.39 9.55 -28.32
N ILE A 517 9.11 9.23 -28.48
CA ILE A 517 8.11 10.11 -29.07
C ILE A 517 7.93 11.34 -28.15
N GLN A 518 8.15 12.53 -28.73
CA GLN A 518 7.80 13.79 -28.10
C GLN A 518 6.61 14.38 -28.85
N LEU A 519 5.49 14.52 -28.15
CA LEU A 519 4.33 15.18 -28.71
C LEU A 519 4.44 16.68 -28.46
N PRO A 520 4.08 17.55 -29.43
CA PRO A 520 4.07 18.98 -29.17
C PRO A 520 3.11 19.24 -28.01
N THR A 521 3.60 19.80 -26.92
CA THR A 521 2.76 20.45 -25.92
C THR A 521 1.96 21.52 -26.65
N SER A 522 0.62 21.55 -26.51
CA SER A 522 -0.23 22.56 -27.12
C SER A 522 0.39 23.93 -26.87
N ALA A 523 0.74 24.63 -27.94
CA ALA A 523 1.29 25.99 -27.86
C ALA A 523 0.34 26.84 -27.01
N ALA A 524 0.89 27.55 -26.04
CA ALA A 524 0.23 28.70 -25.44
C ALA A 524 -0.25 29.64 -26.56
N PRO A 525 -1.43 30.26 -26.43
CA PRO A 525 -1.89 31.22 -27.44
C PRO A 525 -0.84 32.31 -27.59
N ALA A 526 -0.41 32.53 -28.83
CA ALA A 526 0.46 33.65 -29.16
C ALA A 526 -0.23 34.94 -28.71
N GLU A 527 0.37 35.62 -27.75
CA GLU A 527 0.01 36.99 -27.39
C GLU A 527 0.12 37.84 -28.68
N ARG A 528 -1.00 38.46 -29.06
CA ARG A 528 -1.04 39.53 -30.05
C ARG A 528 -0.91 40.89 -29.35
#